data_e156ded0f3ea8c819eb33302d7486f7a
#
_entry.id   e156ded0f3ea8c819eb33302d7486f7a
#
_cell.length_a   1.000
_cell.length_b   1.000
_cell.length_c   1.000
_cell.angle_alpha   90.00
_cell.angle_beta   90.00
_cell.angle_gamma   90.00
#
_symmetry.space_group_name_H-M   'P 1'
#
loop_
_entity.id
_entity.type
_entity.pdbx_description
1 polymer ?
#
loop_
_entity_poly.entity_id
_entity_poly.type
_entity_poly.pdbx_seq_one_letter_code
_entity_poly.pdbx_strand_id
1 'polypeptide(L)'
;MTDSQAPEKTGTETTTGTNPLASAPTGARTAADVVTPELVAQLTRGVVGSGRTANHTPFTGEKLADLPESTPEDVAKAFDAARAAQALWEQTPVRRRAAVLLRFHDLVLARQAEVLDLIQLETGKARLHAHEEVQAVAVAARHYGRKAPAYLRPKRHTGAVPTLTKVTELRHPRGVVGQIAPWNYPLELSVGDALPAFVAGNAVVMKPDTETCLTALWARDLLIEAGLPADVFQVVLGEGPVVGPEVVKHADYVSFTGSTRTGREVAQGAAARLVGVSLELGGKNAMLVLADADIEKAAAGAVRACFSSAGQLCISIERLYVHESIADAFLDRFAARTKAMRLGTSLAYGADMGSLVGERQLETVTRHVEEAVAKGAKVVAGGVARPDIGPYFFEPTILDGVEAPMSVCGEETFGPVVSIYRFKTEDEAVEQANSTPYGLNSSVWTKDGRRGRAVAARLRTGTVNVNEGYAPAYGSVQSPMGGMKDSGLGRRHGSEGILKYTEAQTVAQQRLLPMAPSLGMDDEAYAKFMSTSLRVMKAFRLR
;
A
#
# COMPACT_ATOMS: atom_id res chain seq x y z
N MET A 1 -1.24 55.77 -59.75
CA MET A 1 -2.32 56.32 -58.91
C MET A 1 -2.52 55.29 -57.82
N THR A 2 -2.11 55.51 -56.73
CA THR A 2 -1.93 56.21 -55.51
C THR A 2 -1.56 55.22 -54.47
N ASP A 3 -0.39 55.39 -53.92
CA ASP A 3 -0.01 55.78 -52.55
C ASP A 3 -0.30 54.71 -51.46
N SER A 4 0.75 54.06 -50.96
CA SER A 4 1.75 54.53 -49.92
C SER A 4 1.08 54.88 -48.61
N GLN A 5 1.32 54.09 -47.58
CA GLN A 5 1.93 54.56 -46.33
C GLN A 5 1.92 53.45 -45.26
N ALA A 6 3.11 53.13 -44.74
CA ALA A 6 3.28 52.50 -43.44
C ALA A 6 3.15 53.56 -42.32
N PRO A 7 2.80 53.16 -41.10
CA PRO A 7 3.30 53.85 -39.93
C PRO A 7 4.06 52.95 -38.95
N GLU A 8 5.17 53.43 -38.56
CA GLU A 8 5.83 53.62 -37.27
C GLU A 8 5.71 52.56 -36.16
N LYS A 9 6.89 52.20 -35.71
CA LYS A 9 7.20 51.50 -34.45
C LYS A 9 6.84 52.36 -33.23
N THR A 10 6.13 51.80 -32.27
CA THR A 10 6.17 52.29 -30.88
C THR A 10 6.08 51.11 -29.90
N GLY A 11 7.00 51.12 -28.94
CA GLY A 11 6.79 50.73 -27.56
C GLY A 11 6.83 49.23 -27.24
N THR A 12 8.01 48.75 -26.85
CA THR A 12 8.21 47.60 -25.98
C THR A 12 7.55 47.85 -24.61
N GLU A 13 6.41 47.23 -24.32
CA GLU A 13 5.93 47.04 -22.96
C GLU A 13 6.25 45.62 -22.54
N THR A 14 7.15 45.50 -21.58
CA THR A 14 7.40 44.30 -20.79
C THR A 14 6.19 44.05 -19.88
N THR A 15 5.26 43.21 -20.31
CA THR A 15 4.23 42.68 -19.42
C THR A 15 4.83 41.54 -18.61
N THR A 16 5.13 41.81 -17.35
CA THR A 16 5.27 40.82 -16.29
C THR A 16 3.94 40.06 -16.18
N GLY A 17 3.92 38.87 -16.73
CA GLY A 17 2.77 37.98 -16.62
C GLY A 17 2.58 37.52 -15.17
N THR A 18 1.74 38.21 -14.43
CA THR A 18 1.14 37.69 -13.22
C THR A 18 0.16 36.59 -13.61
N ASN A 19 0.51 35.34 -13.26
CA ASN A 19 -0.38 34.20 -13.39
C ASN A 19 -1.61 34.45 -12.49
N PRO A 20 -2.84 34.54 -13.03
CA PRO A 20 -3.99 34.74 -12.17
C PRO A 20 -4.18 33.48 -11.33
N LEU A 21 -3.98 33.61 -10.01
CA LEU A 21 -4.43 32.65 -9.02
C LEU A 21 -5.88 32.28 -9.35
N ALA A 22 -6.12 31.01 -9.68
CA ALA A 22 -7.46 30.52 -9.90
C ALA A 22 -8.21 30.63 -8.56
N SER A 23 -9.02 31.68 -8.43
CA SER A 23 -10.05 31.76 -7.40
C SER A 23 -10.88 30.50 -7.50
N ALA A 24 -11.09 29.80 -6.37
CA ALA A 24 -11.95 28.65 -6.31
C ALA A 24 -13.29 28.96 -6.98
N PRO A 25 -13.84 28.05 -7.82
CA PRO A 25 -15.14 28.30 -8.44
C PRO A 25 -16.19 28.51 -7.35
N THR A 26 -17.00 29.54 -7.50
CA THR A 26 -18.16 29.84 -6.64
C THR A 26 -19.03 28.59 -6.55
N GLY A 27 -19.07 27.94 -5.37
CA GLY A 27 -19.73 26.63 -5.14
C GLY A 27 -18.80 25.48 -4.81
N ALA A 28 -17.49 25.71 -4.58
CA ALA A 28 -16.56 24.67 -4.10
C ALA A 28 -16.96 24.24 -2.68
N ARG A 29 -17.14 22.94 -2.47
CA ARG A 29 -17.41 22.34 -1.15
C ARG A 29 -16.23 22.59 -0.22
N THR A 30 -16.53 23.04 1.00
CA THR A 30 -15.56 23.27 2.08
C THR A 30 -15.41 22.02 2.95
N ALA A 31 -14.41 22.02 3.82
CA ALA A 31 -14.25 20.96 4.83
C ALA A 31 -15.50 20.85 5.73
N ALA A 32 -16.10 21.97 6.14
CA ALA A 32 -17.31 21.99 6.97
C ALA A 32 -18.57 21.45 6.25
N ASP A 33 -18.63 21.57 4.92
CA ASP A 33 -19.73 20.98 4.14
C ASP A 33 -19.64 19.45 4.04
N VAL A 34 -18.45 18.89 4.26
CA VAL A 34 -18.18 17.45 4.16
C VAL A 34 -18.16 16.80 5.53
N VAL A 35 -17.39 17.36 6.47
CA VAL A 35 -17.20 16.79 7.82
C VAL A 35 -18.14 17.53 8.79
N THR A 36 -19.44 17.14 8.73
CA THR A 36 -20.44 17.71 9.61
C THR A 36 -20.43 17.02 10.99
N PRO A 37 -20.93 17.67 12.05
CA PRO A 37 -21.07 17.05 13.37
C PRO A 37 -21.89 15.74 13.34
N GLU A 38 -22.92 15.67 12.49
CA GLU A 38 -23.76 14.50 12.32
C GLU A 38 -22.98 13.34 11.71
N LEU A 39 -22.16 13.62 10.67
CA LEU A 39 -21.28 12.62 10.08
C LEU A 39 -20.27 12.10 11.09
N VAL A 40 -19.61 12.99 11.84
CA VAL A 40 -18.64 12.60 12.89
C VAL A 40 -19.32 11.73 13.95
N ALA A 41 -20.50 12.12 14.44
CA ALA A 41 -21.26 11.35 15.41
C ALA A 41 -21.69 9.96 14.86
N GLN A 42 -22.03 9.88 13.57
CA GLN A 42 -22.33 8.62 12.90
C GLN A 42 -21.08 7.74 12.84
N LEU A 43 -19.99 8.24 12.29
CA LEU A 43 -18.76 7.48 12.03
C LEU A 43 -18.10 6.99 13.34
N THR A 44 -18.15 7.78 14.40
CA THR A 44 -17.59 7.41 15.71
C THR A 44 -18.50 6.54 16.56
N ARG A 45 -19.69 6.18 16.06
CA ARG A 45 -20.61 5.29 16.78
C ARG A 45 -19.97 3.94 17.04
N GLY A 46 -19.88 3.56 18.31
CA GLY A 46 -19.27 2.30 18.73
C GLY A 46 -17.74 2.32 18.84
N VAL A 47 -17.10 3.47 18.59
CA VAL A 47 -15.69 3.66 18.98
C VAL A 47 -15.65 4.03 20.45
N VAL A 48 -14.97 3.21 21.25
CA VAL A 48 -14.85 3.42 22.70
C VAL A 48 -13.57 4.20 22.98
N GLY A 49 -13.70 5.32 23.71
CA GLY A 49 -12.57 6.14 24.13
C GLY A 49 -13.01 7.23 25.12
N SER A 50 -12.24 7.44 26.15
CA SER A 50 -12.48 8.45 27.19
C SER A 50 -11.76 9.78 26.92
N GLY A 51 -10.67 9.74 26.11
CA GLY A 51 -9.93 10.91 25.64
C GLY A 51 -10.55 11.54 24.40
N ARG A 52 -9.89 12.61 23.92
CA ARG A 52 -10.22 13.27 22.65
C ARG A 52 -8.93 13.62 21.93
N THR A 53 -8.89 13.34 20.63
CA THR A 53 -7.83 13.77 19.73
C THR A 53 -8.42 14.59 18.58
N ALA A 54 -7.70 15.62 18.13
CA ALA A 54 -8.15 16.45 17.02
C ALA A 54 -7.60 15.89 15.69
N ASN A 55 -8.45 15.81 14.69
CA ASN A 55 -8.08 15.52 13.31
C ASN A 55 -8.09 16.83 12.51
N HIS A 56 -7.10 17.04 11.62
CA HIS A 56 -6.91 18.28 10.87
C HIS A 56 -6.81 18.02 9.37
N THR A 57 -7.19 19.02 8.57
CA THR A 57 -6.95 18.96 7.13
C THR A 57 -5.57 19.53 6.79
N PRO A 58 -4.71 18.80 6.08
CA PRO A 58 -3.42 19.31 5.66
C PRO A 58 -3.50 20.42 4.60
N PHE A 59 -4.64 20.63 3.96
CA PHE A 59 -4.81 21.71 3.00
C PHE A 59 -4.72 23.11 3.64
N THR A 60 -5.29 23.27 4.85
CA THR A 60 -5.35 24.56 5.54
C THR A 60 -4.78 24.51 6.97
N GLY A 61 -4.55 23.34 7.53
CA GLY A 61 -4.21 23.14 8.95
C GLY A 61 -5.41 23.26 9.89
N GLU A 62 -6.62 23.46 9.38
CA GLU A 62 -7.83 23.61 10.20
C GLU A 62 -8.29 22.26 10.76
N LYS A 63 -8.90 22.33 11.95
CA LYS A 63 -9.48 21.16 12.60
C LYS A 63 -10.72 20.66 11.83
N LEU A 64 -10.73 19.36 11.51
CA LEU A 64 -11.87 18.68 10.90
C LEU A 64 -12.85 18.14 11.96
N ALA A 65 -12.33 17.45 12.98
CA ALA A 65 -13.15 16.82 13.99
C ALA A 65 -12.40 16.61 15.31
N ASP A 66 -13.16 16.44 16.41
CA ASP A 66 -12.68 15.86 17.66
C ASP A 66 -13.13 14.40 17.72
N LEU A 67 -12.18 13.48 17.80
CA LEU A 67 -12.41 12.04 17.75
C LEU A 67 -12.20 11.40 19.12
N PRO A 68 -12.91 10.30 19.48
CA PRO A 68 -12.62 9.56 20.70
C PRO A 68 -11.18 9.05 20.70
N GLU A 69 -10.53 9.01 21.84
CA GLU A 69 -9.22 8.40 22.01
C GLU A 69 -9.32 7.20 22.95
N SER A 70 -8.92 6.02 22.46
CA SER A 70 -9.04 4.76 23.19
C SER A 70 -7.87 4.58 24.17
N THR A 71 -8.18 4.06 25.36
CA THR A 71 -7.19 3.64 26.35
C THR A 71 -6.73 2.19 26.10
N PRO A 72 -5.65 1.71 26.76
CA PRO A 72 -5.28 0.30 26.76
C PRO A 72 -6.43 -0.65 27.14
N GLU A 73 -7.26 -0.26 28.12
CA GLU A 73 -8.42 -1.04 28.56
C GLU A 73 -9.53 -1.06 27.50
N ASP A 74 -9.69 0.01 26.73
CA ASP A 74 -10.65 0.05 25.62
C ASP A 74 -10.20 -0.84 24.46
N VAL A 75 -8.90 -0.91 24.19
CA VAL A 75 -8.32 -1.88 23.22
C VAL A 75 -8.62 -3.31 23.66
N ALA A 76 -8.40 -3.66 24.94
CA ALA A 76 -8.70 -4.99 25.45
C ALA A 76 -10.19 -5.34 25.27
N LYS A 77 -11.11 -4.44 25.61
CA LYS A 77 -12.57 -4.62 25.42
C LYS A 77 -12.92 -4.82 23.93
N ALA A 78 -12.29 -4.07 23.03
CA ALA A 78 -12.50 -4.23 21.58
C ALA A 78 -12.07 -5.63 21.11
N PHE A 79 -10.95 -6.17 21.62
CA PHE A 79 -10.53 -7.54 21.33
C PHE A 79 -11.48 -8.59 21.91
N ASP A 80 -12.01 -8.38 23.12
CA ASP A 80 -12.98 -9.30 23.73
C ASP A 80 -14.28 -9.36 22.91
N ALA A 81 -14.82 -8.20 22.51
CA ALA A 81 -15.99 -8.11 21.65
C ALA A 81 -15.74 -8.76 20.27
N ALA A 82 -14.60 -8.46 19.65
CA ALA A 82 -14.21 -9.05 18.38
C ALA A 82 -14.07 -10.58 18.46
N ARG A 83 -13.52 -11.11 19.56
CA ARG A 83 -13.35 -12.56 19.77
C ARG A 83 -14.69 -13.27 19.93
N ALA A 84 -15.63 -12.69 20.68
CA ALA A 84 -16.98 -13.23 20.80
C ALA A 84 -17.71 -13.25 19.44
N ALA A 85 -17.59 -12.16 18.66
CA ALA A 85 -18.19 -12.07 17.34
C ALA A 85 -17.51 -13.01 16.32
N GLN A 86 -16.19 -13.19 16.39
CA GLN A 86 -15.43 -14.08 15.53
C GLN A 86 -15.88 -15.53 15.64
N ALA A 87 -16.14 -16.02 16.86
CA ALA A 87 -16.61 -17.40 17.09
C ALA A 87 -17.95 -17.70 16.38
N LEU A 88 -18.79 -16.69 16.18
CA LEU A 88 -20.04 -16.82 15.40
C LEU A 88 -19.77 -16.62 13.90
N TRP A 89 -18.89 -15.69 13.54
CA TRP A 89 -18.57 -15.35 12.16
C TRP A 89 -17.89 -16.50 11.42
N GLU A 90 -16.97 -17.21 12.05
CA GLU A 90 -16.29 -18.37 11.43
C GLU A 90 -17.26 -19.48 11.03
N GLN A 91 -18.39 -19.66 11.76
CA GLN A 91 -19.43 -20.63 11.44
C GLN A 91 -20.26 -20.22 10.21
N THR A 92 -20.21 -18.94 9.81
CA THR A 92 -20.89 -18.44 8.62
C THR A 92 -20.24 -19.05 7.36
N PRO A 93 -21.02 -19.71 6.47
CA PRO A 93 -20.47 -20.30 5.26
C PRO A 93 -19.65 -19.30 4.44
N VAL A 94 -18.48 -19.70 3.94
CA VAL A 94 -17.56 -18.83 3.19
C VAL A 94 -18.23 -18.08 2.02
N ARG A 95 -19.22 -18.69 1.37
CA ARG A 95 -19.98 -18.03 0.29
C ARG A 95 -20.82 -16.85 0.79
N ARG A 96 -21.35 -16.92 2.01
CA ARG A 96 -22.09 -15.81 2.63
C ARG A 96 -21.13 -14.71 3.05
N ARG A 97 -19.98 -15.05 3.64
CA ARG A 97 -18.93 -14.06 3.95
C ARG A 97 -18.43 -13.37 2.68
N ALA A 98 -18.23 -14.13 1.60
CA ALA A 98 -17.84 -13.60 0.30
C ALA A 98 -18.87 -12.64 -0.33
N ALA A 99 -20.18 -12.90 -0.11
CA ALA A 99 -21.24 -12.02 -0.60
C ALA A 99 -21.21 -10.63 0.04
N VAL A 100 -20.78 -10.52 1.31
CA VAL A 100 -20.57 -9.23 1.98
C VAL A 100 -19.54 -8.39 1.23
N LEU A 101 -18.42 -8.99 0.80
CA LEU A 101 -17.38 -8.30 0.05
C LEU A 101 -17.87 -7.82 -1.33
N LEU A 102 -18.72 -8.59 -2.00
CA LEU A 102 -19.30 -8.19 -3.28
C LEU A 102 -20.28 -7.02 -3.12
N ARG A 103 -21.10 -7.03 -2.06
CA ARG A 103 -21.96 -5.86 -1.74
C ARG A 103 -21.13 -4.64 -1.36
N PHE A 104 -20.08 -4.81 -0.58
CA PHE A 104 -19.16 -3.72 -0.26
C PHE A 104 -18.52 -3.11 -1.51
N HIS A 105 -18.07 -3.93 -2.48
CA HIS A 105 -17.62 -3.45 -3.78
C HIS A 105 -18.63 -2.53 -4.45
N ASP A 106 -19.89 -2.96 -4.51
CA ASP A 106 -20.94 -2.18 -5.18
C ASP A 106 -21.23 -0.86 -4.43
N LEU A 107 -21.26 -0.91 -3.09
CA LEU A 107 -21.48 0.27 -2.24
C LEU A 107 -20.32 1.28 -2.32
N VAL A 108 -19.07 0.83 -2.31
CA VAL A 108 -17.90 1.72 -2.46
C VAL A 108 -17.97 2.48 -3.77
N LEU A 109 -18.32 1.82 -4.88
CA LEU A 109 -18.44 2.47 -6.17
C LEU A 109 -19.63 3.42 -6.23
N ALA A 110 -20.76 3.05 -5.63
CA ALA A 110 -21.96 3.89 -5.61
C ALA A 110 -21.78 5.16 -4.75
N ARG A 111 -21.05 5.06 -3.66
CA ARG A 111 -20.84 6.14 -2.68
C ARG A 111 -19.43 6.75 -2.74
N GLN A 112 -18.69 6.53 -3.82
CA GLN A 112 -17.30 6.99 -3.94
C GLN A 112 -17.12 8.50 -3.75
N ALA A 113 -18.10 9.32 -4.09
CA ALA A 113 -18.01 10.78 -3.94
C ALA A 113 -17.79 11.20 -2.48
N GLU A 114 -18.44 10.50 -1.53
CA GLU A 114 -18.32 10.77 -0.09
C GLU A 114 -16.89 10.49 0.39
N VAL A 115 -16.36 9.31 0.09
CA VAL A 115 -15.04 8.91 0.58
C VAL A 115 -13.90 9.64 -0.12
N LEU A 116 -14.08 10.04 -1.38
CA LEU A 116 -13.08 10.84 -2.09
C LEU A 116 -12.83 12.19 -1.40
N ASP A 117 -13.89 12.83 -0.89
CA ASP A 117 -13.76 14.08 -0.17
C ASP A 117 -13.06 13.87 1.20
N LEU A 118 -13.44 12.81 1.94
CA LEU A 118 -12.79 12.45 3.20
C LEU A 118 -11.29 12.17 3.01
N ILE A 119 -10.93 11.33 2.02
CA ILE A 119 -9.53 11.02 1.72
C ILE A 119 -8.75 12.30 1.42
N GLN A 120 -9.29 13.20 0.60
CA GLN A 120 -8.61 14.45 0.27
C GLN A 120 -8.43 15.35 1.48
N LEU A 121 -9.46 15.50 2.31
CA LEU A 121 -9.42 16.36 3.50
C LEU A 121 -8.47 15.83 4.56
N GLU A 122 -8.33 14.52 4.72
CA GLU A 122 -7.46 13.93 5.73
C GLU A 122 -6.01 13.75 5.26
N THR A 123 -5.77 13.58 3.95
CA THR A 123 -4.42 13.26 3.42
C THR A 123 -3.78 14.39 2.63
N GLY A 124 -4.55 15.36 2.19
CA GLY A 124 -4.07 16.43 1.31
C GLY A 124 -3.80 16.02 -0.14
N LYS A 125 -4.09 14.78 -0.55
CA LYS A 125 -3.79 14.31 -1.92
C LYS A 125 -4.77 14.87 -2.96
N ALA A 126 -4.30 14.94 -4.22
CA ALA A 126 -5.15 15.29 -5.35
C ALA A 126 -6.25 14.22 -5.57
N ARG A 127 -7.42 14.64 -6.09
CA ARG A 127 -8.60 13.77 -6.25
C ARG A 127 -8.35 12.52 -7.08
N LEU A 128 -7.52 12.60 -8.11
CA LEU A 128 -7.17 11.43 -8.92
C LEU A 128 -6.47 10.34 -8.08
N HIS A 129 -5.57 10.74 -7.19
CA HIS A 129 -4.86 9.82 -6.32
C HIS A 129 -5.75 9.27 -5.18
N ALA A 130 -6.74 10.05 -4.72
CA ALA A 130 -7.79 9.54 -3.83
C ALA A 130 -8.65 8.47 -4.53
N HIS A 131 -8.94 8.65 -5.82
CA HIS A 131 -9.70 7.69 -6.61
C HIS A 131 -8.94 6.36 -6.85
N GLU A 132 -7.60 6.36 -6.84
CA GLU A 132 -6.81 5.13 -6.90
C GLU A 132 -7.13 4.19 -5.71
N GLU A 133 -7.40 4.74 -4.52
CA GLU A 133 -7.80 3.94 -3.36
C GLU A 133 -9.17 3.28 -3.54
N VAL A 134 -10.14 4.02 -4.08
CA VAL A 134 -11.47 3.49 -4.40
C VAL A 134 -11.35 2.32 -5.38
N GLN A 135 -10.53 2.48 -6.43
CA GLN A 135 -10.28 1.42 -7.40
C GLN A 135 -9.62 0.19 -6.76
N ALA A 136 -8.57 0.38 -5.94
CA ALA A 136 -7.84 -0.69 -5.29
C ALA A 136 -8.76 -1.51 -4.39
N VAL A 137 -9.53 -0.85 -3.51
CA VAL A 137 -10.46 -1.51 -2.59
C VAL A 137 -11.58 -2.25 -3.35
N ALA A 138 -12.16 -1.63 -4.38
CA ALA A 138 -13.20 -2.29 -5.19
C ALA A 138 -12.65 -3.53 -5.89
N VAL A 139 -11.45 -3.47 -6.47
CA VAL A 139 -10.80 -4.62 -7.13
C VAL A 139 -10.49 -5.72 -6.11
N ALA A 140 -9.98 -5.39 -4.92
CA ALA A 140 -9.68 -6.34 -3.85
C ALA A 140 -10.97 -7.03 -3.34
N ALA A 141 -12.02 -6.25 -3.05
CA ALA A 141 -13.32 -6.76 -2.61
C ALA A 141 -13.93 -7.74 -3.62
N ARG A 142 -13.95 -7.38 -4.91
CA ARG A 142 -14.41 -8.26 -5.98
C ARG A 142 -13.55 -9.52 -6.10
N HIS A 143 -12.23 -9.39 -6.00
CA HIS A 143 -11.31 -10.52 -6.10
C HIS A 143 -11.59 -11.55 -5.00
N TYR A 144 -11.53 -11.14 -3.74
CA TYR A 144 -11.74 -12.05 -2.61
C TYR A 144 -13.19 -12.53 -2.51
N GLY A 145 -14.17 -11.67 -2.84
CA GLY A 145 -15.57 -12.07 -2.94
C GLY A 145 -15.82 -13.21 -3.93
N ARG A 146 -15.05 -13.28 -5.02
CA ARG A 146 -15.15 -14.37 -6.01
C ARG A 146 -14.22 -15.54 -5.77
N LYS A 147 -13.01 -15.31 -5.25
CA LYS A 147 -11.94 -16.33 -5.20
C LYS A 147 -11.79 -17.00 -3.83
N ALA A 148 -12.23 -16.38 -2.74
CA ALA A 148 -12.08 -16.94 -1.40
C ALA A 148 -12.64 -18.37 -1.25
N PRO A 149 -13.82 -18.73 -1.82
CA PRO A 149 -14.30 -20.11 -1.73
C PRO A 149 -13.35 -21.13 -2.37
N ALA A 150 -12.59 -20.76 -3.38
CA ALA A 150 -11.60 -21.63 -4.02
C ALA A 150 -10.30 -21.71 -3.21
N TYR A 151 -9.85 -20.59 -2.62
CA TYR A 151 -8.64 -20.55 -1.80
C TYR A 151 -8.80 -21.32 -0.48
N LEU A 152 -9.98 -21.26 0.14
CA LEU A 152 -10.26 -21.82 1.46
C LEU A 152 -10.85 -23.25 1.41
N ARG A 153 -11.10 -23.79 0.22
CA ARG A 153 -11.64 -25.15 0.12
C ARG A 153 -10.67 -26.19 0.66
N PRO A 154 -11.18 -27.27 1.28
CA PRO A 154 -10.34 -28.40 1.65
C PRO A 154 -9.56 -28.95 0.44
N LYS A 155 -8.25 -29.18 0.61
CA LYS A 155 -7.38 -29.74 -0.44
C LYS A 155 -7.02 -31.18 -0.13
N ARG A 156 -7.13 -32.04 -1.12
CA ARG A 156 -6.65 -33.43 -1.02
C ARG A 156 -5.16 -33.47 -1.36
N HIS A 157 -4.43 -34.24 -0.56
CA HIS A 157 -3.02 -34.53 -0.78
C HIS A 157 -2.81 -36.03 -0.92
N THR A 158 -1.68 -36.44 -1.50
CA THR A 158 -1.25 -37.83 -1.55
C THR A 158 -0.96 -38.30 -0.13
N GLY A 159 -1.59 -39.42 0.29
CA GLY A 159 -1.34 -40.02 1.59
C GLY A 159 -0.02 -40.80 1.64
N ALA A 160 0.43 -41.13 2.84
CA ALA A 160 1.68 -41.84 3.07
C ALA A 160 1.71 -43.22 2.36
N VAL A 161 0.57 -43.91 2.33
CA VAL A 161 0.38 -45.07 1.48
C VAL A 161 -0.76 -44.76 0.51
N PRO A 162 -0.46 -44.65 -0.79
CA PRO A 162 -1.47 -44.36 -1.81
C PRO A 162 -2.67 -45.30 -1.68
N THR A 163 -3.89 -44.79 -1.85
CA THR A 163 -5.18 -45.47 -1.71
C THR A 163 -5.57 -45.86 -0.27
N LEU A 164 -4.62 -46.21 0.59
CA LEU A 164 -4.89 -46.60 1.99
C LEU A 164 -4.94 -45.42 2.94
N THR A 165 -4.23 -44.34 2.68
CA THR A 165 -4.26 -43.14 3.50
C THR A 165 -4.96 -42.01 2.74
N LYS A 166 -6.07 -41.49 3.31
CA LYS A 166 -6.75 -40.28 2.79
C LYS A 166 -6.25 -39.09 3.57
N VAL A 167 -5.69 -38.07 2.87
CA VAL A 167 -5.19 -36.86 3.49
C VAL A 167 -5.95 -35.66 2.95
N THR A 168 -6.39 -34.80 3.86
CA THR A 168 -7.10 -33.55 3.54
C THR A 168 -6.49 -32.42 4.37
N GLU A 169 -6.13 -31.34 3.70
CA GLU A 169 -5.76 -30.06 4.32
C GLU A 169 -7.02 -29.23 4.52
N LEU A 170 -7.24 -28.79 5.75
CA LEU A 170 -8.26 -27.83 6.13
C LEU A 170 -7.62 -26.48 6.43
N ARG A 171 -8.40 -25.40 6.32
CA ARG A 171 -7.99 -24.05 6.65
C ARG A 171 -8.92 -23.47 7.72
N HIS A 172 -8.36 -23.11 8.86
CA HIS A 172 -9.06 -22.49 9.98
C HIS A 172 -8.65 -21.02 10.08
N PRO A 173 -9.57 -20.09 10.44
CA PRO A 173 -9.19 -18.71 10.73
C PRO A 173 -8.23 -18.67 11.92
N ARG A 174 -7.37 -17.66 11.98
CA ARG A 174 -6.45 -17.47 13.12
C ARG A 174 -7.15 -16.96 14.36
N GLY A 175 -8.28 -16.26 14.23
CA GLY A 175 -9.01 -15.65 15.33
C GLY A 175 -9.23 -14.15 15.12
N VAL A 176 -8.65 -13.29 15.96
CA VAL A 176 -8.74 -11.85 15.87
C VAL A 176 -7.44 -11.27 15.34
N VAL A 177 -7.51 -10.61 14.18
CA VAL A 177 -6.37 -9.93 13.55
C VAL A 177 -6.25 -8.52 14.13
N GLY A 178 -5.08 -8.20 14.67
CA GLY A 178 -4.71 -6.81 14.99
C GLY A 178 -4.14 -6.14 13.74
N GLN A 179 -4.80 -5.10 13.26
CA GLN A 179 -4.35 -4.35 12.09
C GLN A 179 -3.95 -2.94 12.47
N ILE A 180 -2.75 -2.52 12.05
CA ILE A 180 -2.25 -1.16 12.23
C ILE A 180 -1.99 -0.59 10.85
N ALA A 181 -2.75 0.45 10.48
CA ALA A 181 -2.73 1.07 9.16
C ALA A 181 -2.14 2.50 9.22
N PRO A 182 -1.35 2.91 8.23
CA PRO A 182 -0.77 4.25 8.13
C PRO A 182 -1.74 5.25 7.48
N TRP A 183 -1.34 6.52 7.46
CA TRP A 183 -2.12 7.65 6.99
C TRP A 183 -2.16 7.86 5.47
N ASN A 184 -1.19 7.32 4.73
CA ASN A 184 -0.97 7.74 3.34
C ASN A 184 -2.00 7.23 2.32
N TYR A 185 -2.57 6.06 2.53
CA TYR A 185 -3.67 5.49 1.72
C TYR A 185 -4.73 4.91 2.67
N PRO A 186 -5.49 5.80 3.38
CA PRO A 186 -6.31 5.41 4.51
C PRO A 186 -7.45 4.46 4.17
N LEU A 187 -8.06 4.57 3.00
CA LEU A 187 -9.11 3.64 2.58
C LEU A 187 -8.52 2.27 2.24
N GLU A 188 -7.50 2.22 1.37
CA GLU A 188 -6.92 0.96 0.91
C GLU A 188 -6.19 0.21 2.04
N LEU A 189 -5.37 0.90 2.82
CA LEU A 189 -4.56 0.26 3.85
C LEU A 189 -5.37 -0.10 5.11
N SER A 190 -6.53 0.52 5.31
CA SER A 190 -7.45 0.12 6.38
C SER A 190 -8.26 -1.12 6.02
N VAL A 191 -8.82 -1.22 4.83
CA VAL A 191 -9.73 -2.33 4.51
C VAL A 191 -9.16 -3.34 3.52
N GLY A 192 -8.20 -2.98 2.66
CA GLY A 192 -7.63 -3.88 1.68
C GLY A 192 -7.04 -5.16 2.30
N ASP A 193 -6.36 -5.06 3.44
CA ASP A 193 -5.86 -6.20 4.20
C ASP A 193 -6.92 -6.83 5.13
N ALA A 194 -7.94 -6.08 5.54
CA ALA A 194 -9.04 -6.59 6.36
C ALA A 194 -10.02 -7.47 5.55
N LEU A 195 -10.29 -7.13 4.28
CA LEU A 195 -11.21 -7.89 3.43
C LEU A 195 -10.87 -9.39 3.34
N PRO A 196 -9.62 -9.81 3.04
CA PRO A 196 -9.26 -11.22 3.06
C PRO A 196 -9.32 -11.85 4.46
N ALA A 197 -9.06 -11.10 5.54
CA ALA A 197 -9.21 -11.58 6.90
C ALA A 197 -10.68 -11.89 7.23
N PHE A 198 -11.61 -10.99 6.90
CA PHE A 198 -13.05 -11.20 7.11
C PHE A 198 -13.57 -12.43 6.36
N VAL A 199 -13.26 -12.57 5.07
CA VAL A 199 -13.76 -13.71 4.30
C VAL A 199 -13.12 -15.03 4.70
N ALA A 200 -11.90 -15.00 5.27
CA ALA A 200 -11.28 -16.17 5.88
C ALA A 200 -11.96 -16.60 7.20
N GLY A 201 -12.77 -15.73 7.82
CA GLY A 201 -13.52 -16.03 9.04
C GLY A 201 -12.92 -15.41 10.30
N ASN A 202 -11.98 -14.48 10.16
CA ASN A 202 -11.42 -13.73 11.28
C ASN A 202 -12.28 -12.51 11.61
N ALA A 203 -12.13 -11.99 12.84
CA ALA A 203 -12.45 -10.63 13.18
C ALA A 203 -11.19 -9.75 13.07
N VAL A 204 -11.38 -8.44 13.01
CA VAL A 204 -10.29 -7.45 12.94
C VAL A 204 -10.51 -6.37 13.99
N VAL A 205 -9.46 -6.08 14.75
CA VAL A 205 -9.34 -4.85 15.55
C VAL A 205 -8.31 -3.98 14.86
N MET A 206 -8.75 -2.84 14.32
CA MET A 206 -7.93 -1.95 13.53
C MET A 206 -7.59 -0.67 14.29
N LYS A 207 -6.33 -0.30 14.26
CA LYS A 207 -5.83 1.02 14.62
C LYS A 207 -5.44 1.76 13.33
N PRO A 208 -6.31 2.65 12.78
CA PRO A 208 -5.91 3.56 11.71
C PRO A 208 -4.94 4.61 12.27
N ASP A 209 -4.23 5.30 11.38
CA ASP A 209 -3.45 6.46 11.81
C ASP A 209 -4.38 7.58 12.32
N THR A 210 -3.91 8.34 13.31
CA THR A 210 -4.68 9.42 13.95
C THR A 210 -5.07 10.51 12.94
N GLU A 211 -4.20 10.78 11.96
CA GLU A 211 -4.44 11.80 10.93
C GLU A 211 -5.57 11.44 9.95
N THR A 212 -5.93 10.14 9.81
CA THR A 212 -6.83 9.69 8.74
C THR A 212 -7.90 8.71 9.22
N CYS A 213 -8.47 8.99 10.38
CA CYS A 213 -9.44 8.11 11.04
C CYS A 213 -10.82 8.11 10.37
N LEU A 214 -11.29 9.25 9.85
CA LEU A 214 -12.65 9.37 9.30
C LEU A 214 -12.86 8.48 8.07
N THR A 215 -11.86 8.40 7.19
CA THR A 215 -11.87 7.50 6.03
C THR A 215 -12.00 6.03 6.45
N ALA A 216 -11.24 5.62 7.47
CA ALA A 216 -11.28 4.25 7.99
C ALA A 216 -12.63 3.92 8.63
N LEU A 217 -13.20 4.85 9.39
CA LEU A 217 -14.53 4.73 10.02
C LEU A 217 -15.64 4.69 8.98
N TRP A 218 -15.56 5.50 7.93
CA TRP A 218 -16.49 5.43 6.79
C TRP A 218 -16.48 4.04 6.15
N ALA A 219 -15.31 3.48 5.92
CA ALA A 219 -15.17 2.15 5.33
C ALA A 219 -15.73 1.05 6.25
N ARG A 220 -15.58 1.19 7.59
CA ARG A 220 -16.22 0.31 8.58
C ARG A 220 -17.74 0.36 8.49
N ASP A 221 -18.33 1.56 8.50
CA ASP A 221 -19.77 1.72 8.39
C ASP A 221 -20.32 1.10 7.11
N LEU A 222 -19.61 1.28 5.99
CA LEU A 222 -20.00 0.72 4.71
C LEU A 222 -19.92 -0.82 4.68
N LEU A 223 -18.95 -1.43 5.36
CA LEU A 223 -18.86 -2.88 5.52
C LEU A 223 -20.01 -3.42 6.37
N ILE A 224 -20.41 -2.69 7.42
CA ILE A 224 -21.59 -3.05 8.25
C ILE A 224 -22.87 -2.97 7.39
N GLU A 225 -23.04 -1.93 6.59
CA GLU A 225 -24.14 -1.80 5.63
C GLU A 225 -24.13 -2.94 4.60
N ALA A 226 -22.96 -3.39 4.18
CA ALA A 226 -22.80 -4.55 3.31
C ALA A 226 -23.18 -5.89 3.98
N GLY A 227 -23.37 -5.90 5.31
CA GLY A 227 -23.80 -7.07 6.08
C GLY A 227 -22.71 -7.75 6.90
N LEU A 228 -21.57 -7.09 7.13
CA LEU A 228 -20.59 -7.53 8.11
C LEU A 228 -21.15 -7.25 9.52
N PRO A 229 -21.17 -8.22 10.46
CA PRO A 229 -21.56 -7.93 11.84
C PRO A 229 -20.63 -6.88 12.45
N ALA A 230 -21.20 -5.90 13.16
CA ALA A 230 -20.46 -4.73 13.63
C ALA A 230 -19.25 -5.09 14.50
N ASP A 231 -19.39 -6.08 15.38
CA ASP A 231 -18.33 -6.49 16.30
C ASP A 231 -17.23 -7.34 15.64
N VAL A 232 -17.43 -7.80 14.40
CA VAL A 232 -16.36 -8.45 13.61
C VAL A 232 -15.32 -7.44 13.15
N PHE A 233 -15.67 -6.15 13.08
CA PHE A 233 -14.75 -5.07 12.72
C PHE A 233 -14.75 -3.97 13.78
N GLN A 234 -13.86 -4.05 14.74
CA GLN A 234 -13.61 -3.03 15.76
C GLN A 234 -12.56 -2.04 15.29
N VAL A 235 -12.74 -0.77 15.64
CA VAL A 235 -11.77 0.30 15.40
C VAL A 235 -11.42 0.96 16.73
N VAL A 236 -10.13 1.08 17.00
CA VAL A 236 -9.57 1.78 18.17
C VAL A 236 -8.73 2.95 17.66
N LEU A 237 -8.93 4.12 18.26
CA LEU A 237 -8.30 5.38 17.86
C LEU A 237 -7.30 5.81 18.94
N GLY A 238 -6.31 6.60 18.57
CA GLY A 238 -5.32 7.17 19.48
C GLY A 238 -3.88 7.03 18.97
N GLU A 239 -2.97 7.58 19.75
CA GLU A 239 -1.56 7.67 19.39
C GLU A 239 -0.91 6.28 19.19
N GLY A 240 -0.12 6.17 18.11
CA GLY A 240 0.57 4.93 17.74
C GLY A 240 1.37 4.30 18.87
N PRO A 241 2.21 5.05 19.61
CA PRO A 241 2.99 4.53 20.73
C PRO A 241 2.18 4.01 21.91
N VAL A 242 0.92 4.45 22.08
CA VAL A 242 0.04 4.04 23.19
C VAL A 242 -0.82 2.85 22.76
N VAL A 243 -1.56 2.99 21.67
CA VAL A 243 -2.56 2.00 21.22
C VAL A 243 -1.90 0.84 20.44
N GLY A 244 -0.85 1.11 19.67
CA GLY A 244 -0.20 0.11 18.82
C GLY A 244 0.32 -1.12 19.58
N PRO A 245 1.09 -0.97 20.66
CA PRO A 245 1.56 -2.10 21.47
C PRO A 245 0.42 -2.95 22.04
N GLU A 246 -0.68 -2.32 22.45
CA GLU A 246 -1.85 -3.06 22.97
C GLU A 246 -2.54 -3.86 21.87
N VAL A 247 -2.64 -3.34 20.63
CA VAL A 247 -3.14 -4.12 19.49
C VAL A 247 -2.25 -5.35 19.25
N VAL A 248 -0.93 -5.21 19.28
CA VAL A 248 0.02 -6.33 19.13
C VAL A 248 -0.13 -7.33 20.27
N LYS A 249 -0.34 -6.87 21.50
CA LYS A 249 -0.47 -7.68 22.72
C LYS A 249 -1.70 -8.59 22.70
N HIS A 250 -2.80 -8.20 22.08
CA HIS A 250 -4.06 -8.95 22.13
C HIS A 250 -4.36 -9.76 20.86
N ALA A 251 -3.68 -9.47 19.73
CA ALA A 251 -3.93 -10.08 18.44
C ALA A 251 -3.52 -11.56 18.36
N ASP A 252 -4.22 -12.35 17.55
CA ASP A 252 -3.85 -13.73 17.18
C ASP A 252 -3.04 -13.75 15.87
N TYR A 253 -3.04 -12.66 15.14
CA TYR A 253 -2.19 -12.35 13.99
C TYR A 253 -2.06 -10.82 13.84
N VAL A 254 -0.89 -10.32 13.48
CA VAL A 254 -0.67 -8.89 13.30
C VAL A 254 -0.45 -8.55 11.83
N SER A 255 -1.22 -7.58 11.31
CA SER A 255 -1.01 -6.96 10.00
C SER A 255 -0.59 -5.51 10.21
N PHE A 256 0.63 -5.18 9.83
CA PHE A 256 1.20 -3.85 10.01
C PHE A 256 1.67 -3.27 8.68
N THR A 257 1.29 -2.02 8.42
CA THR A 257 1.86 -1.20 7.35
C THR A 257 2.39 0.10 7.95
N GLY A 258 3.63 0.45 7.66
CA GLY A 258 4.27 1.66 8.21
C GLY A 258 5.78 1.70 8.05
N SER A 259 6.47 2.45 8.93
CA SER A 259 7.93 2.58 8.84
C SER A 259 8.66 1.28 9.19
N THR A 260 9.83 1.06 8.56
CA THR A 260 10.68 -0.10 8.84
C THR A 260 11.10 -0.19 10.32
N ARG A 261 11.36 0.96 10.97
CA ARG A 261 11.69 1.00 12.39
C ARG A 261 10.56 0.43 13.25
N THR A 262 9.35 0.96 13.10
CA THR A 262 8.17 0.49 13.85
C THR A 262 7.82 -0.95 13.50
N GLY A 263 7.98 -1.35 12.23
CA GLY A 263 7.75 -2.74 11.81
C GLY A 263 8.64 -3.75 12.53
N ARG A 264 9.89 -3.41 12.83
CA ARG A 264 10.78 -4.24 13.65
C ARG A 264 10.29 -4.38 15.10
N GLU A 265 9.79 -3.31 15.70
CA GLU A 265 9.20 -3.32 17.04
C GLU A 265 7.95 -4.19 17.10
N VAL A 266 7.06 -4.05 16.12
CA VAL A 266 5.84 -4.87 15.96
C VAL A 266 6.21 -6.35 15.79
N ALA A 267 7.22 -6.67 14.95
CA ALA A 267 7.68 -8.04 14.75
C ALA A 267 8.22 -8.66 16.07
N GLN A 268 8.99 -7.90 16.84
CA GLN A 268 9.50 -8.35 18.14
C GLN A 268 8.36 -8.63 19.12
N GLY A 269 7.37 -7.75 19.20
CA GLY A 269 6.18 -7.94 20.04
C GLY A 269 5.36 -9.17 19.66
N ALA A 270 5.15 -9.40 18.36
CA ALA A 270 4.47 -10.58 17.85
C ALA A 270 5.27 -11.87 18.13
N ALA A 271 6.59 -11.85 17.91
CA ALA A 271 7.46 -12.99 18.15
C ALA A 271 7.49 -13.41 19.63
N ALA A 272 7.45 -12.46 20.56
CA ALA A 272 7.39 -12.75 22.00
C ALA A 272 6.14 -13.58 22.40
N ARG A 273 5.09 -13.54 21.57
CA ARG A 273 3.84 -14.28 21.77
C ARG A 273 3.68 -15.48 20.82
N LEU A 274 4.62 -15.73 19.93
CA LEU A 274 4.59 -16.73 18.88
C LEU A 274 3.38 -16.56 17.92
N VAL A 275 2.90 -15.32 17.73
CA VAL A 275 1.86 -15.03 16.75
C VAL A 275 2.46 -14.62 15.42
N GLY A 276 1.79 -14.97 14.32
CA GLY A 276 2.22 -14.61 12.97
C GLY A 276 2.08 -13.11 12.71
N VAL A 277 2.93 -12.58 11.82
CA VAL A 277 2.92 -11.18 11.43
C VAL A 277 3.12 -11.02 9.92
N SER A 278 2.45 -10.03 9.32
CA SER A 278 2.79 -9.51 8.00
C SER A 278 3.13 -8.03 8.11
N LEU A 279 4.22 -7.65 7.46
CA LEU A 279 4.77 -6.30 7.50
C LEU A 279 4.90 -5.77 6.08
N GLU A 280 4.30 -4.63 5.82
CA GLU A 280 4.48 -3.83 4.61
C GLU A 280 5.17 -2.53 5.03
N LEU A 281 6.41 -2.35 4.62
CA LEU A 281 7.29 -1.33 5.15
C LEU A 281 7.76 -0.37 4.05
N GLY A 282 8.67 0.54 4.40
CA GLY A 282 9.20 1.54 3.50
C GLY A 282 9.96 0.99 2.28
N GLY A 283 10.28 1.88 1.37
CA GLY A 283 11.03 1.59 0.15
C GLY A 283 11.96 2.73 -0.24
N LYS A 284 13.01 2.43 -1.00
CA LYS A 284 13.83 3.40 -1.74
C LYS A 284 13.87 2.96 -3.19
N ASN A 285 12.72 3.05 -3.84
CA ASN A 285 12.42 2.38 -5.09
C ASN A 285 13.17 2.98 -6.28
N ALA A 286 13.56 2.12 -7.22
CA ALA A 286 14.36 2.47 -8.38
C ALA A 286 13.57 2.39 -9.68
N MET A 287 13.74 3.38 -10.57
CA MET A 287 13.30 3.36 -11.96
C MET A 287 14.52 3.34 -12.88
N LEU A 288 14.58 2.38 -13.80
CA LEU A 288 15.64 2.23 -14.78
C LEU A 288 15.12 2.63 -16.16
N VAL A 289 15.73 3.64 -16.78
CA VAL A 289 15.41 4.11 -18.15
C VAL A 289 16.54 3.68 -19.06
N LEU A 290 16.31 2.62 -19.85
CA LEU A 290 17.32 2.03 -20.73
C LEU A 290 17.54 2.88 -21.98
N ALA A 291 18.69 2.69 -22.65
CA ALA A 291 19.13 3.50 -23.81
C ALA A 291 18.12 3.58 -24.97
N ASP A 292 17.28 2.54 -25.13
CA ASP A 292 16.27 2.47 -26.19
C ASP A 292 14.87 2.94 -25.74
N ALA A 293 14.72 3.44 -24.52
CA ALA A 293 13.42 3.88 -23.99
C ALA A 293 12.81 5.01 -24.83
N ASP A 294 11.49 5.05 -24.89
CA ASP A 294 10.75 6.19 -25.41
C ASP A 294 10.81 7.33 -24.36
N ILE A 295 11.62 8.34 -24.63
CA ILE A 295 11.91 9.43 -23.67
C ILE A 295 10.63 10.16 -23.24
N GLU A 296 9.70 10.45 -24.16
CA GLU A 296 8.46 11.15 -23.84
C GLU A 296 7.56 10.34 -22.91
N LYS A 297 7.41 9.06 -23.19
CA LYS A 297 6.62 8.15 -22.35
C LYS A 297 7.28 7.90 -21.00
N ALA A 298 8.59 7.72 -20.98
CA ALA A 298 9.36 7.52 -19.75
C ALA A 298 9.31 8.75 -18.84
N ALA A 299 9.47 9.97 -19.40
CA ALA A 299 9.36 11.21 -18.65
C ALA A 299 7.92 11.42 -18.08
N ALA A 300 6.88 11.14 -18.88
CA ALA A 300 5.50 11.20 -18.41
C ALA A 300 5.22 10.16 -17.31
N GLY A 301 5.75 8.96 -17.47
CA GLY A 301 5.66 7.89 -16.47
C GLY A 301 6.43 8.22 -15.18
N ALA A 302 7.60 8.86 -15.30
CA ALA A 302 8.38 9.30 -14.15
C ALA A 302 7.64 10.32 -13.28
N VAL A 303 6.93 11.30 -13.89
CA VAL A 303 6.10 12.26 -13.14
C VAL A 303 5.10 11.52 -12.25
N ARG A 304 4.36 10.55 -12.80
CA ARG A 304 3.41 9.76 -12.00
C ARG A 304 4.12 8.89 -10.96
N ALA A 305 5.19 8.22 -11.37
CA ALA A 305 5.92 7.30 -10.50
C ALA A 305 6.56 7.97 -9.28
N CYS A 306 6.99 9.24 -9.42
CA CYS A 306 7.69 9.98 -8.37
C CYS A 306 6.77 10.90 -7.55
N PHE A 307 5.70 11.45 -8.16
CA PHE A 307 4.96 12.57 -7.56
C PHE A 307 3.49 12.29 -7.29
N SER A 308 2.95 11.09 -7.63
CA SER A 308 1.61 10.70 -7.19
C SER A 308 1.51 10.79 -5.67
N SER A 309 0.40 11.34 -5.16
CA SER A 309 0.17 11.59 -3.72
C SER A 309 1.31 12.36 -3.04
N ALA A 310 1.94 13.31 -3.76
CA ALA A 310 3.11 14.07 -3.31
C ALA A 310 4.29 13.14 -2.89
N GLY A 311 4.48 12.02 -3.60
CA GLY A 311 5.52 11.02 -3.28
C GLY A 311 5.28 10.22 -2.00
N GLN A 312 4.17 10.42 -1.31
CA GLN A 312 3.81 9.76 -0.05
C GLN A 312 3.21 8.36 -0.28
N LEU A 313 3.90 7.56 -1.07
CA LEU A 313 3.49 6.23 -1.48
C LEU A 313 4.68 5.28 -1.35
N CYS A 314 4.53 4.21 -0.59
CA CYS A 314 5.61 3.24 -0.34
C CYS A 314 6.22 2.64 -1.61
N ILE A 315 5.47 2.62 -2.73
CA ILE A 315 5.93 2.18 -4.06
C ILE A 315 6.32 3.35 -4.99
N SER A 316 6.36 4.61 -4.50
CA SER A 316 6.86 5.77 -5.23
C SER A 316 8.33 5.61 -5.60
N ILE A 317 8.72 6.13 -6.76
CA ILE A 317 10.11 6.09 -7.22
C ILE A 317 10.86 7.28 -6.60
N GLU A 318 11.93 6.99 -5.89
CA GLU A 318 12.81 8.01 -5.30
C GLU A 318 14.23 8.03 -5.91
N ARG A 319 14.61 6.96 -6.64
CA ARG A 319 15.89 6.84 -7.35
C ARG A 319 15.65 6.55 -8.83
N LEU A 320 16.08 7.44 -9.70
CA LEU A 320 15.84 7.35 -11.13
C LEU A 320 17.18 7.21 -11.86
N TYR A 321 17.42 6.02 -12.40
CA TYR A 321 18.63 5.65 -13.15
C TYR A 321 18.35 5.79 -14.63
N VAL A 322 19.17 6.59 -15.34
CA VAL A 322 19.01 6.87 -16.77
C VAL A 322 20.29 6.50 -17.51
N HIS A 323 20.18 5.78 -18.61
CA HIS A 323 21.34 5.47 -19.45
C HIS A 323 21.96 6.76 -19.95
N GLU A 324 23.31 6.89 -19.86
CA GLU A 324 24.03 8.15 -20.12
C GLU A 324 23.74 8.73 -21.51
N SER A 325 23.55 7.88 -22.53
CA SER A 325 23.30 8.33 -23.91
C SER A 325 21.99 9.09 -24.12
N ILE A 326 21.04 9.00 -23.19
CA ILE A 326 19.73 9.68 -23.28
C ILE A 326 19.45 10.54 -22.04
N ALA A 327 20.36 10.59 -21.08
CA ALA A 327 20.12 11.18 -19.76
C ALA A 327 19.74 12.66 -19.84
N ASP A 328 20.46 13.47 -20.60
CA ASP A 328 20.21 14.91 -20.70
C ASP A 328 18.86 15.19 -21.39
N ALA A 329 18.59 14.50 -22.52
CA ALA A 329 17.30 14.66 -23.21
C ALA A 329 16.11 14.17 -22.36
N PHE A 330 16.29 13.11 -21.57
CA PHE A 330 15.27 12.64 -20.63
C PHE A 330 15.05 13.67 -19.51
N LEU A 331 16.13 14.18 -18.91
CA LEU A 331 16.08 15.13 -17.80
C LEU A 331 15.38 16.42 -18.20
N ASP A 332 15.67 16.94 -19.40
CA ASP A 332 15.00 18.13 -19.95
C ASP A 332 13.48 17.92 -20.05
N ARG A 333 13.05 16.78 -20.58
CA ARG A 333 11.62 16.44 -20.70
C ARG A 333 10.95 16.22 -19.36
N PHE A 334 11.64 15.52 -18.46
CA PHE A 334 11.12 15.25 -17.11
C PHE A 334 11.00 16.56 -16.31
N ALA A 335 12.02 17.42 -16.33
CA ALA A 335 11.99 18.72 -15.64
C ALA A 335 10.89 19.63 -16.19
N ALA A 336 10.72 19.71 -17.52
CA ALA A 336 9.67 20.51 -18.13
C ALA A 336 8.27 20.06 -17.68
N ARG A 337 8.01 18.73 -17.66
CA ARG A 337 6.74 18.16 -17.19
C ARG A 337 6.52 18.39 -15.70
N THR A 338 7.57 18.26 -14.89
CA THR A 338 7.52 18.49 -13.44
C THR A 338 7.17 19.95 -13.11
N LYS A 339 7.80 20.91 -13.80
CA LYS A 339 7.51 22.35 -13.64
C LYS A 339 6.09 22.73 -14.11
N ALA A 340 5.49 21.95 -15.00
CA ALA A 340 4.13 22.18 -15.50
C ALA A 340 3.03 21.59 -14.61
N MET A 341 3.38 20.85 -13.53
CA MET A 341 2.41 20.27 -12.61
C MET A 341 1.63 21.35 -11.86
N ARG A 342 0.33 21.15 -11.76
CA ARG A 342 -0.59 22.06 -11.05
C ARG A 342 -0.77 21.56 -9.62
N LEU A 343 -0.35 22.37 -8.67
CA LEU A 343 -0.56 22.13 -7.24
C LEU A 343 -1.89 22.76 -6.81
N GLY A 344 -2.61 22.16 -5.87
CA GLY A 344 -3.84 22.76 -5.39
C GLY A 344 -4.59 21.96 -4.31
N THR A 345 -5.53 22.66 -3.66
CA THR A 345 -6.34 22.17 -2.52
C THR A 345 -7.77 21.77 -2.91
N SER A 346 -8.10 21.77 -4.20
CA SER A 346 -9.48 21.55 -4.66
C SER A 346 -9.96 20.11 -4.40
N LEU A 347 -11.18 19.98 -3.87
CA LEU A 347 -11.88 18.69 -3.77
C LEU A 347 -12.40 18.18 -5.12
N ALA A 348 -12.16 18.90 -6.23
CA ALA A 348 -12.48 18.49 -7.59
C ALA A 348 -11.24 17.92 -8.30
N TYR A 349 -11.46 17.30 -9.46
CA TYR A 349 -10.37 16.94 -10.37
C TYR A 349 -9.74 18.22 -10.96
N GLY A 350 -8.45 18.13 -11.30
CA GLY A 350 -7.75 19.24 -11.97
C GLY A 350 -6.39 19.56 -11.36
N ALA A 351 -6.17 19.37 -10.09
CA ALA A 351 -4.83 19.40 -9.50
C ALA A 351 -4.08 18.10 -9.84
N ASP A 352 -2.79 18.23 -10.18
CA ASP A 352 -1.90 17.11 -10.47
C ASP A 352 -1.23 16.58 -9.18
N MET A 353 -1.05 17.45 -8.16
CA MET A 353 -0.51 17.09 -6.87
C MET A 353 -1.11 17.98 -5.76
N GLY A 354 -1.36 17.38 -4.60
CA GLY A 354 -1.80 18.07 -3.39
C GLY A 354 -0.66 18.34 -2.40
N SER A 355 -1.00 18.43 -1.10
CA SER A 355 -0.04 18.71 -0.03
C SER A 355 0.60 17.43 0.52
N LEU A 356 1.63 17.62 1.33
CA LEU A 356 2.06 16.63 2.34
C LEU A 356 1.02 16.54 3.45
N VAL A 357 1.06 15.45 4.23
CA VAL A 357 0.06 15.18 5.27
C VAL A 357 0.16 16.12 6.46
N GLY A 358 1.33 16.71 6.71
CA GLY A 358 1.52 17.56 7.88
C GLY A 358 2.94 18.09 8.04
N GLU A 359 3.15 18.85 9.11
CA GLU A 359 4.37 19.57 9.42
C GLU A 359 5.61 18.66 9.47
N ARG A 360 5.53 17.57 10.22
CA ARG A 360 6.65 16.63 10.38
C ARG A 360 7.15 16.08 9.04
N GLN A 361 6.23 15.85 8.08
CA GLN A 361 6.61 15.36 6.76
C GLN A 361 7.22 16.48 5.92
N LEU A 362 6.71 17.71 6.03
CA LEU A 362 7.29 18.88 5.41
C LEU A 362 8.72 19.14 5.90
N GLU A 363 8.96 19.07 7.22
CA GLU A 363 10.29 19.20 7.81
C GLU A 363 11.26 18.14 7.28
N THR A 364 10.80 16.89 7.17
CA THR A 364 11.63 15.79 6.66
C THR A 364 12.04 16.03 5.21
N VAL A 365 11.10 16.42 4.35
CA VAL A 365 11.34 16.70 2.94
C VAL A 365 12.29 17.88 2.78
N THR A 366 12.01 18.97 3.49
CA THR A 366 12.83 20.19 3.47
C THR A 366 14.27 19.89 3.88
N ARG A 367 14.45 19.21 5.01
CA ARG A 367 15.77 18.81 5.52
C ARG A 367 16.54 17.94 4.52
N HIS A 368 15.89 16.97 3.87
CA HIS A 368 16.55 16.12 2.88
C HIS A 368 17.02 16.90 1.65
N VAL A 369 16.22 17.86 1.18
CA VAL A 369 16.59 18.69 0.03
C VAL A 369 17.71 19.67 0.40
N GLU A 370 17.58 20.38 1.52
CA GLU A 370 18.58 21.35 1.98
C GLU A 370 19.93 20.68 2.26
N GLU A 371 19.93 19.52 2.91
CA GLU A 371 21.14 18.73 3.20
C GLU A 371 21.82 18.29 1.89
N ALA A 372 21.04 17.79 0.92
CA ALA A 372 21.59 17.38 -0.38
C ALA A 372 22.24 18.57 -1.12
N VAL A 373 21.55 19.71 -1.15
CA VAL A 373 22.06 20.93 -1.78
C VAL A 373 23.32 21.44 -1.09
N ALA A 374 23.34 21.47 0.25
CA ALA A 374 24.52 21.86 1.02
C ALA A 374 25.73 20.95 0.77
N LYS A 375 25.50 19.69 0.40
CA LYS A 375 26.54 18.71 0.02
C LYS A 375 26.86 18.68 -1.49
N GLY A 376 26.27 19.57 -2.29
CA GLY A 376 26.62 19.76 -3.70
C GLY A 376 25.64 19.23 -4.73
N ALA A 377 24.50 18.64 -4.33
CA ALA A 377 23.43 18.30 -5.26
C ALA A 377 22.81 19.54 -5.91
N LYS A 378 22.35 19.39 -7.15
CA LYS A 378 21.73 20.46 -7.92
C LYS A 378 20.21 20.26 -8.00
N VAL A 379 19.45 21.30 -7.70
CA VAL A 379 18.01 21.32 -7.92
C VAL A 379 17.74 21.61 -9.39
N VAL A 380 17.16 20.65 -10.10
CA VAL A 380 16.78 20.78 -11.52
C VAL A 380 15.37 21.34 -11.66
N ALA A 381 14.49 20.98 -10.73
CA ALA A 381 13.13 21.49 -10.61
C ALA A 381 12.68 21.45 -9.15
N GLY A 382 11.80 22.37 -8.76
CA GLY A 382 11.22 22.41 -7.41
C GLY A 382 12.22 22.88 -6.33
N GLY A 383 12.17 22.23 -5.19
CA GLY A 383 13.11 22.41 -4.08
C GLY A 383 12.62 23.35 -2.97
N VAL A 384 11.41 23.87 -3.05
CA VAL A 384 10.89 24.86 -2.09
C VAL A 384 9.49 24.53 -1.58
N ALA A 385 9.23 24.89 -0.33
CA ALA A 385 7.89 24.88 0.24
C ALA A 385 7.01 25.97 -0.39
N ARG A 386 5.70 25.75 -0.47
CA ARG A 386 4.72 26.63 -1.08
C ARG A 386 3.63 27.05 -0.09
N PRO A 387 3.98 27.85 0.93
CA PRO A 387 3.02 28.31 1.94
C PRO A 387 1.94 29.24 1.35
N ASP A 388 2.15 29.76 0.15
CA ASP A 388 1.18 30.55 -0.62
C ASP A 388 -0.02 29.71 -1.12
N ILE A 389 0.13 28.38 -1.21
CA ILE A 389 -0.94 27.44 -1.58
C ILE A 389 -1.58 26.84 -0.33
N GLY A 390 -0.77 26.48 0.66
CA GLY A 390 -1.20 25.93 1.94
C GLY A 390 -0.01 25.52 2.81
N PRO A 391 -0.24 25.22 4.12
CA PRO A 391 0.85 25.11 5.10
C PRO A 391 1.83 23.98 4.81
N TYR A 392 1.41 22.91 4.13
CA TYR A 392 2.23 21.71 3.95
C TYR A 392 2.53 21.39 2.47
N PHE A 393 2.47 22.38 1.58
CA PHE A 393 2.84 22.19 0.17
C PHE A 393 4.35 22.29 -0.03
N PHE A 394 4.89 21.34 -0.81
CA PHE A 394 6.27 21.34 -1.26
C PHE A 394 6.30 21.03 -2.76
N GLU A 395 7.13 21.73 -3.52
CA GLU A 395 7.21 21.55 -4.97
C GLU A 395 7.75 20.16 -5.34
N PRO A 396 7.24 19.52 -6.43
CA PRO A 396 7.83 18.30 -6.97
C PRO A 396 9.28 18.57 -7.38
N THR A 397 10.21 17.82 -6.79
CA THR A 397 11.63 18.16 -6.76
C THR A 397 12.48 17.10 -7.43
N ILE A 398 13.34 17.54 -8.33
CA ILE A 398 14.33 16.70 -9.02
C ILE A 398 15.72 17.15 -8.57
N LEU A 399 16.50 16.24 -8.02
CA LEU A 399 17.89 16.44 -7.61
C LEU A 399 18.84 15.70 -8.55
N ASP A 400 19.89 16.38 -9.01
CA ASP A 400 20.99 15.79 -9.79
C ASP A 400 22.31 15.92 -9.01
N GLY A 401 23.24 14.98 -9.22
CA GLY A 401 24.51 14.96 -8.49
C GLY A 401 24.39 14.48 -7.03
N VAL A 402 23.39 13.64 -6.73
CA VAL A 402 23.24 13.03 -5.41
C VAL A 402 24.25 11.90 -5.25
N GLU A 403 25.00 11.91 -4.13
CA GLU A 403 26.06 10.97 -3.80
C GLU A 403 25.85 10.31 -2.43
N ALA A 404 26.60 9.24 -2.15
CA ALA A 404 26.45 8.38 -0.98
C ALA A 404 26.38 9.07 0.40
N PRO A 405 27.08 10.18 0.72
CA PRO A 405 26.96 10.77 2.05
C PRO A 405 25.69 11.63 2.24
N MET A 406 24.85 11.79 1.20
CA MET A 406 23.58 12.52 1.28
C MET A 406 22.47 11.62 1.79
N SER A 407 21.70 12.06 2.78
CA SER A 407 20.60 11.27 3.37
C SER A 407 19.59 10.82 2.31
N VAL A 408 19.26 11.69 1.35
CA VAL A 408 18.36 11.41 0.23
C VAL A 408 18.84 10.28 -0.70
N CYS A 409 20.11 9.87 -0.64
CA CYS A 409 20.63 8.76 -1.42
C CYS A 409 20.14 7.39 -0.89
N GLY A 410 20.13 7.21 0.43
CA GLY A 410 19.87 5.91 1.08
C GLY A 410 18.63 5.85 1.94
N GLU A 411 18.18 6.95 2.52
CA GLU A 411 17.00 7.03 3.37
C GLU A 411 15.74 7.31 2.54
N GLU A 412 14.62 6.72 2.92
CA GLU A 412 13.31 7.00 2.35
C GLU A 412 12.89 8.44 2.69
N THR A 413 12.56 9.24 1.67
CA THR A 413 12.10 10.62 1.86
C THR A 413 10.60 10.68 2.11
N PHE A 414 9.84 9.80 1.46
CA PHE A 414 8.38 9.71 1.51
C PHE A 414 7.71 11.06 1.20
N GLY A 415 8.22 11.72 0.17
CA GLY A 415 7.81 13.05 -0.28
C GLY A 415 8.10 13.25 -1.76
N PRO A 416 7.78 14.43 -2.34
CA PRO A 416 7.86 14.66 -3.77
C PRO A 416 9.31 14.98 -4.21
N VAL A 417 10.25 14.08 -3.88
CA VAL A 417 11.69 14.26 -4.17
C VAL A 417 12.24 13.01 -4.85
N VAL A 418 12.91 13.19 -5.98
CA VAL A 418 13.59 12.12 -6.71
C VAL A 418 15.01 12.51 -7.07
N SER A 419 15.94 11.57 -6.96
CA SER A 419 17.35 11.70 -7.31
C SER A 419 17.65 11.05 -8.65
N ILE A 420 18.41 11.74 -9.49
CA ILE A 420 18.83 11.27 -10.82
C ILE A 420 20.24 10.70 -10.74
N TYR A 421 20.40 9.50 -11.33
CA TYR A 421 21.68 8.81 -11.48
C TYR A 421 21.89 8.41 -12.94
N ARG A 422 23.13 8.43 -13.40
CA ARG A 422 23.49 7.99 -14.75
C ARG A 422 24.17 6.63 -14.69
N PHE A 423 23.92 5.78 -15.68
CA PHE A 423 24.60 4.50 -15.81
C PHE A 423 25.02 4.22 -17.27
N LYS A 424 26.03 3.36 -17.44
CA LYS A 424 26.57 2.97 -18.76
C LYS A 424 26.10 1.59 -19.21
N THR A 425 25.93 0.68 -18.28
CA THR A 425 25.54 -0.71 -18.58
C THR A 425 24.35 -1.15 -17.74
N GLU A 426 23.58 -2.12 -18.25
CA GLU A 426 22.45 -2.70 -17.49
C GLU A 426 22.91 -3.36 -16.19
N ASP A 427 24.11 -3.96 -16.19
CA ASP A 427 24.66 -4.61 -15.01
C ASP A 427 24.90 -3.58 -13.89
N GLU A 428 25.50 -2.45 -14.24
CA GLU A 428 25.68 -1.32 -13.33
C GLU A 428 24.34 -0.81 -12.77
N ALA A 429 23.34 -0.60 -13.65
CA ALA A 429 22.02 -0.12 -13.23
C ALA A 429 21.32 -1.09 -12.28
N VAL A 430 21.39 -2.39 -12.57
CA VAL A 430 20.80 -3.44 -11.71
C VAL A 430 21.53 -3.53 -10.37
N GLU A 431 22.86 -3.45 -10.35
CA GLU A 431 23.66 -3.45 -9.13
C GLU A 431 23.30 -2.26 -8.23
N GLN A 432 23.30 -1.06 -8.81
CA GLN A 432 22.94 0.17 -8.09
C GLN A 432 21.48 0.15 -7.60
N ALA A 433 20.53 -0.32 -8.41
CA ALA A 433 19.14 -0.47 -7.98
C ALA A 433 19.01 -1.41 -6.78
N ASN A 434 19.80 -2.49 -6.75
CA ASN A 434 19.78 -3.50 -5.69
C ASN A 434 20.59 -3.12 -4.43
N SER A 435 21.37 -2.03 -4.43
CA SER A 435 22.36 -1.71 -3.39
C SER A 435 21.77 -1.24 -2.04
N THR A 436 20.46 -0.95 -1.96
CA THR A 436 19.83 -0.51 -0.71
C THR A 436 19.32 -1.68 0.13
N PRO A 437 19.07 -1.47 1.43
CA PRO A 437 18.42 -2.48 2.27
C PRO A 437 16.96 -2.72 1.90
N TYR A 438 16.36 -1.85 1.10
CA TYR A 438 14.96 -1.94 0.66
C TYR A 438 14.78 -2.81 -0.59
N GLY A 439 13.53 -3.23 -0.82
CA GLY A 439 13.16 -4.00 -1.99
C GLY A 439 11.65 -4.12 -2.18
N LEU A 440 10.92 -2.98 -2.27
CA LEU A 440 9.47 -3.00 -2.42
C LEU A 440 9.03 -2.96 -3.88
N ASN A 441 9.37 -1.89 -4.60
CA ASN A 441 8.97 -1.69 -5.99
C ASN A 441 10.15 -1.27 -6.87
N SER A 442 10.05 -1.55 -8.16
CA SER A 442 10.95 -1.03 -9.20
C SER A 442 10.21 -0.87 -10.52
N SER A 443 10.81 -0.10 -11.43
CA SER A 443 10.30 0.14 -12.77
C SER A 443 11.41 0.05 -13.81
N VAL A 444 11.12 -0.49 -15.02
CA VAL A 444 12.08 -0.59 -16.13
C VAL A 444 11.43 -0.07 -17.39
N TRP A 445 12.08 0.88 -18.06
CA TRP A 445 11.58 1.53 -19.28
C TRP A 445 12.46 1.20 -20.48
N THR A 446 11.85 0.64 -21.54
CA THR A 446 12.51 0.19 -22.77
C THR A 446 11.47 -0.02 -23.88
N LYS A 447 11.87 0.09 -25.13
CA LYS A 447 11.03 -0.32 -26.27
C LYS A 447 10.95 -1.84 -26.44
N ASP A 448 11.94 -2.58 -25.96
CA ASP A 448 11.95 -4.05 -25.99
C ASP A 448 11.37 -4.64 -24.70
N GLY A 449 10.10 -5.02 -24.71
CA GLY A 449 9.44 -5.62 -23.56
C GLY A 449 10.01 -6.98 -23.12
N ARG A 450 10.74 -7.71 -24.00
CA ARG A 450 11.46 -8.95 -23.62
C ARG A 450 12.68 -8.59 -22.78
N ARG A 451 13.47 -7.64 -23.25
CA ARG A 451 14.62 -7.08 -22.53
C ARG A 451 14.18 -6.50 -21.17
N GLY A 452 13.09 -5.71 -21.15
CA GLY A 452 12.54 -5.15 -19.92
C GLY A 452 12.19 -6.22 -18.87
N ARG A 453 11.55 -7.32 -19.27
CA ARG A 453 11.28 -8.45 -18.36
C ARG A 453 12.54 -9.18 -17.91
N ALA A 454 13.55 -9.31 -18.76
CA ALA A 454 14.83 -9.93 -18.40
C ALA A 454 15.59 -9.08 -17.35
N VAL A 455 15.63 -7.76 -17.51
CA VAL A 455 16.18 -6.83 -16.51
C VAL A 455 15.36 -6.88 -15.22
N ALA A 456 14.03 -6.83 -15.33
CA ALA A 456 13.12 -6.90 -14.18
C ALA A 456 13.35 -8.14 -13.30
N ALA A 457 13.61 -9.30 -13.89
CA ALA A 457 13.89 -10.55 -13.17
C ALA A 457 15.18 -10.50 -12.31
N ARG A 458 16.08 -9.56 -12.57
CA ARG A 458 17.33 -9.36 -11.84
C ARG A 458 17.20 -8.37 -10.67
N LEU A 459 16.11 -7.61 -10.62
CA LEU A 459 15.85 -6.65 -9.54
C LEU A 459 15.34 -7.38 -8.30
N ARG A 460 15.88 -7.05 -7.15
CA ARG A 460 15.57 -7.68 -5.84
C ARG A 460 14.48 -6.90 -5.11
N THR A 461 13.33 -6.73 -5.78
CA THR A 461 12.14 -6.04 -5.28
C THR A 461 10.90 -6.91 -5.44
N GLY A 462 9.92 -6.72 -4.57
CA GLY A 462 8.70 -7.53 -4.55
C GLY A 462 7.80 -7.31 -5.75
N THR A 463 7.83 -6.11 -6.34
CA THR A 463 7.15 -5.78 -7.60
C THR A 463 8.10 -5.10 -8.56
N VAL A 464 7.95 -5.40 -9.86
CA VAL A 464 8.64 -4.69 -10.94
C VAL A 464 7.66 -4.43 -12.08
N ASN A 465 7.59 -3.18 -12.51
CA ASN A 465 6.75 -2.76 -13.62
C ASN A 465 7.61 -2.50 -14.87
N VAL A 466 7.14 -2.90 -16.04
CA VAL A 466 7.81 -2.59 -17.31
C VAL A 466 6.97 -1.57 -18.06
N ASN A 467 7.58 -0.41 -18.38
CA ASN A 467 6.95 0.74 -19.03
C ASN A 467 5.77 1.34 -18.23
N GLU A 468 5.83 1.22 -16.90
CA GLU A 468 4.92 1.88 -15.96
C GLU A 468 5.61 1.99 -14.59
N GLY A 469 5.16 2.91 -13.73
CA GLY A 469 5.76 3.16 -12.42
C GLY A 469 5.43 2.11 -11.35
N TYR A 470 4.14 1.89 -11.09
CA TYR A 470 3.69 1.01 -9.99
C TYR A 470 2.33 0.35 -10.23
N ALA A 471 1.42 0.99 -10.95
CA ALA A 471 0.01 0.62 -10.98
C ALA A 471 -0.29 -0.79 -11.53
N PRO A 472 0.35 -1.31 -12.60
CA PRO A 472 0.03 -2.64 -13.12
C PRO A 472 0.32 -3.77 -12.13
N ALA A 473 1.46 -3.71 -11.43
CA ALA A 473 1.80 -4.75 -10.44
C ALA A 473 0.85 -4.69 -9.24
N TYR A 474 0.56 -3.49 -8.72
CA TYR A 474 -0.36 -3.31 -7.61
C TYR A 474 -1.80 -3.70 -7.97
N GLY A 475 -2.32 -3.24 -9.10
CA GLY A 475 -3.68 -3.54 -9.57
C GLY A 475 -3.90 -5.00 -9.98
N SER A 476 -2.83 -5.79 -10.15
CA SER A 476 -2.89 -7.22 -10.48
C SER A 476 -3.15 -8.07 -9.24
N VAL A 477 -4.28 -7.85 -8.57
CA VAL A 477 -4.62 -8.38 -7.23
C VAL A 477 -4.69 -9.91 -7.14
N GLN A 478 -4.54 -10.62 -8.23
CA GLN A 478 -4.35 -12.08 -8.24
C GLN A 478 -2.89 -12.50 -8.00
N SER A 479 -1.94 -11.61 -8.28
CA SER A 479 -0.51 -11.84 -8.05
C SER A 479 -0.11 -11.41 -6.64
N PRO A 480 0.84 -12.10 -5.98
CA PRO A 480 1.33 -11.69 -4.69
C PRO A 480 2.05 -10.32 -4.79
N MET A 481 1.85 -9.46 -3.80
CA MET A 481 2.50 -8.17 -3.64
C MET A 481 3.10 -8.09 -2.23
N GLY A 482 4.24 -7.44 -2.08
CA GLY A 482 4.90 -7.20 -0.79
C GLY A 482 6.40 -7.07 -0.93
N GLY A 483 7.04 -6.46 0.08
CA GLY A 483 8.47 -6.15 0.06
C GLY A 483 9.38 -7.37 0.18
N MET A 484 10.57 -7.24 -0.37
CA MET A 484 11.76 -8.04 -0.08
C MET A 484 12.68 -7.27 0.86
N LYS A 485 13.68 -7.92 1.44
CA LYS A 485 14.66 -7.32 2.37
C LYS A 485 13.95 -6.58 3.53
N ASP A 486 14.38 -5.36 3.85
CA ASP A 486 13.82 -4.51 4.92
C ASP A 486 12.47 -3.84 4.55
N SER A 487 11.95 -4.09 3.34
CA SER A 487 10.67 -3.55 2.91
C SER A 487 9.46 -4.40 3.33
N GLY A 488 9.66 -5.56 3.92
CA GLY A 488 8.50 -6.30 4.45
C GLY A 488 8.70 -7.78 4.69
N LEU A 489 7.67 -8.37 5.30
CA LEU A 489 7.56 -9.78 5.62
C LEU A 489 6.15 -10.27 5.27
N GLY A 490 6.05 -11.38 4.56
CA GLY A 490 4.78 -11.88 4.04
C GLY A 490 4.39 -11.25 2.70
N ARG A 491 3.16 -11.52 2.28
CA ARG A 491 2.59 -10.98 1.02
C ARG A 491 1.14 -10.62 1.22
N ARG A 492 0.69 -9.60 0.49
CA ARG A 492 -0.72 -9.33 0.24
C ARG A 492 -1.09 -9.78 -1.16
N HIS A 493 -2.37 -9.71 -1.50
CA HIS A 493 -2.95 -10.13 -2.77
C HIS A 493 -2.91 -11.65 -3.03
N GLY A 494 -3.66 -12.09 -4.02
CA GLY A 494 -3.74 -13.49 -4.43
C GLY A 494 -4.13 -14.46 -3.32
N SER A 495 -3.67 -15.69 -3.45
CA SER A 495 -3.88 -16.72 -2.43
C SER A 495 -3.04 -16.48 -1.17
N GLU A 496 -1.86 -15.88 -1.29
CA GLU A 496 -1.01 -15.58 -0.14
C GLU A 496 -1.64 -14.54 0.78
N GLY A 497 -2.29 -13.51 0.20
CA GLY A 497 -2.96 -12.46 0.94
C GLY A 497 -4.12 -12.95 1.82
N ILE A 498 -4.82 -14.02 1.44
CA ILE A 498 -5.88 -14.60 2.28
C ILE A 498 -5.36 -15.73 3.17
N LEU A 499 -4.44 -16.58 2.67
CA LEU A 499 -3.97 -17.75 3.43
C LEU A 499 -3.11 -17.36 4.64
N LYS A 500 -2.48 -16.18 4.66
CA LYS A 500 -1.76 -15.66 5.83
C LYS A 500 -2.66 -15.53 7.07
N TYR A 501 -3.96 -15.34 6.87
CA TYR A 501 -4.97 -15.24 7.93
C TYR A 501 -5.59 -16.59 8.33
N THR A 502 -4.99 -17.70 7.89
CA THR A 502 -5.47 -19.04 8.21
C THR A 502 -4.37 -19.93 8.75
N GLU A 503 -4.77 -20.92 9.57
CA GLU A 503 -3.92 -22.04 9.97
C GLU A 503 -4.26 -23.28 9.14
N ALA A 504 -3.23 -23.97 8.67
CA ALA A 504 -3.37 -25.23 7.96
C ALA A 504 -3.44 -26.40 8.95
N GLN A 505 -4.46 -27.25 8.81
CA GLN A 505 -4.57 -28.50 9.55
C GLN A 505 -4.55 -29.67 8.58
N THR A 506 -3.70 -30.65 8.83
CA THR A 506 -3.72 -31.92 8.09
C THR A 506 -4.55 -32.96 8.82
N VAL A 507 -5.61 -33.45 8.18
CA VAL A 507 -6.42 -34.55 8.64
C VAL A 507 -6.07 -35.78 7.81
N ALA A 508 -5.49 -36.81 8.45
CA ALA A 508 -5.14 -38.07 7.82
C ALA A 508 -6.03 -39.20 8.34
N GLN A 509 -6.63 -39.94 7.44
CA GLN A 509 -7.42 -41.11 7.75
C GLN A 509 -6.77 -42.37 7.17
N GLN A 510 -6.30 -43.28 8.02
CA GLN A 510 -5.83 -44.58 7.59
C GLN A 510 -7.04 -45.51 7.35
N ARG A 511 -7.02 -46.24 6.23
CA ARG A 511 -8.06 -47.15 5.80
C ARG A 511 -7.47 -48.56 5.72
N LEU A 512 -8.28 -49.57 6.08
CA LEU A 512 -8.00 -50.99 5.95
C LEU A 512 -6.85 -51.51 6.84
N LEU A 513 -5.59 -51.14 6.56
CA LEU A 513 -4.42 -51.66 7.26
C LEU A 513 -3.71 -50.54 8.04
N PRO A 514 -3.24 -50.80 9.27
CA PRO A 514 -2.43 -49.87 10.02
C PRO A 514 -1.06 -49.67 9.35
N MET A 515 -0.39 -48.53 9.63
CA MET A 515 1.00 -48.31 9.26
C MET A 515 1.93 -48.90 10.33
N ALA A 516 1.80 -50.22 10.53
CA ALA A 516 2.54 -51.02 11.50
C ALA A 516 2.62 -52.46 10.98
N PRO A 517 3.47 -53.33 11.54
CA PRO A 517 3.47 -54.77 11.24
C PRO A 517 2.08 -55.35 11.36
N SER A 518 1.60 -56.02 10.30
CA SER A 518 0.24 -56.56 10.20
C SER A 518 0.25 -57.76 9.26
N LEU A 519 -0.84 -58.51 9.21
CA LEU A 519 -0.98 -59.69 8.37
C LEU A 519 0.09 -60.78 8.67
N GLY A 520 0.53 -60.89 9.93
CA GLY A 520 1.50 -61.90 10.36
C GLY A 520 2.97 -61.55 10.04
N MET A 521 3.25 -60.33 9.59
CA MET A 521 4.63 -59.84 9.40
C MET A 521 5.26 -59.48 10.75
N ASP A 522 6.51 -59.88 10.97
CA ASP A 522 7.33 -59.35 12.03
C ASP A 522 7.93 -57.99 11.63
N ASP A 523 8.64 -57.35 12.55
CA ASP A 523 9.19 -56.01 12.37
C ASP A 523 10.20 -55.95 11.20
N GLU A 524 11.02 -57.00 11.02
CA GLU A 524 12.02 -57.07 9.96
C GLU A 524 11.37 -57.22 8.58
N ALA A 525 10.39 -58.12 8.45
CA ALA A 525 9.62 -58.32 7.23
C ALA A 525 8.87 -57.04 6.84
N TYR A 526 8.26 -56.36 7.81
CA TYR A 526 7.58 -55.09 7.58
C TYR A 526 8.56 -54.01 7.12
N ALA A 527 9.72 -53.85 7.76
CA ALA A 527 10.73 -52.90 7.36
C ALA A 527 11.27 -53.16 5.94
N LYS A 528 11.52 -54.44 5.57
CA LYS A 528 11.92 -54.83 4.23
C LYS A 528 10.81 -54.56 3.19
N PHE A 529 9.55 -54.84 3.52
CA PHE A 529 8.40 -54.55 2.67
C PHE A 529 8.28 -53.05 2.40
N MET A 530 8.33 -52.22 3.46
CA MET A 530 8.24 -50.76 3.32
C MET A 530 9.39 -50.18 2.50
N SER A 531 10.63 -50.62 2.77
CA SER A 531 11.81 -50.17 2.03
C SER A 531 11.75 -50.58 0.54
N THR A 532 11.26 -51.77 0.24
CA THR A 532 11.08 -52.24 -1.14
C THR A 532 9.97 -51.46 -1.85
N SER A 533 8.83 -51.24 -1.15
CA SER A 533 7.72 -50.44 -1.69
C SER A 533 8.18 -49.02 -2.08
N LEU A 534 8.99 -48.35 -1.24
CA LEU A 534 9.55 -47.02 -1.55
C LEU A 534 10.49 -47.05 -2.78
N ARG A 535 11.29 -48.13 -2.95
CA ARG A 535 12.15 -48.30 -4.15
C ARG A 535 11.30 -48.48 -5.41
N VAL A 536 10.25 -49.30 -5.33
CA VAL A 536 9.30 -49.53 -6.42
C VAL A 536 8.58 -48.22 -6.80
N MET A 537 8.04 -47.50 -5.81
CA MET A 537 7.36 -46.24 -6.03
C MET A 537 8.30 -45.23 -6.76
N LYS A 538 9.58 -45.14 -6.34
CA LYS A 538 10.58 -44.32 -7.01
C LYS A 538 10.81 -44.76 -8.45
N ALA A 539 10.99 -46.07 -8.70
CA ALA A 539 11.27 -46.63 -10.04
C ALA A 539 10.12 -46.35 -11.03
N PHE A 540 8.89 -46.46 -10.57
CA PHE A 540 7.67 -46.23 -11.36
C PHE A 540 7.19 -44.77 -11.32
N ARG A 541 7.96 -43.84 -10.73
CA ARG A 541 7.58 -42.43 -10.54
C ARG A 541 6.19 -42.24 -9.91
N LEU A 542 5.75 -43.18 -9.09
CA LEU A 542 4.51 -43.07 -8.34
C LEU A 542 4.69 -42.03 -7.21
N ARG A 543 3.73 -41.12 -7.07
CA ARG A 543 3.70 -40.12 -6.01
C ARG A 543 2.91 -40.61 -4.83
#